data_334b9ab3cc8019de309984da794a0a61
#
_entry.id   334b9ab3cc8019de309984da794a0a61
#
_cell.length_a   1.000
_cell.length_b   1.000
_cell.length_c   1.000
_cell.angle_alpha   90.00
_cell.angle_beta   90.00
_cell.angle_gamma   90.00
#
_symmetry.space_group_name_H-M   'P 1'
#
loop_
_entity.id
_entity.type
_entity.pdbx_description
1 polymer ?
#
loop_
_entity_poly.entity_id
_entity_poly.type
_entity_poly.pdbx_seq_one_letter_code
_entity_poly.pdbx_strand_id
1 'polypeptide(L)'
;MWNAECERFPLTPHSELDMRAGIIGLPQAGKTSLFKILTHSHLATGFGSHEARLGVARVPDRRLDELARLFKPEKTTHAAIEFLDVPAISKENLREASYLANLRNVDALLHVVRAYGADPAPARDIADIDLELILSDLGQAEKRIEKLERDLRKAKDAELEHEFQVLGKARRHLESEKPLRDLELDSAEKKRVRGFMFLSEKPMLYVLNAGDEDAPSLEQLRQRYQLGGRPHTEVAAVCGQIESEIAELPEGEAAEYMAGYGLKESGLERLMGATYHLMGFISFFTVSEKECRAGTLTRGQTALEAAAAVHTDFAKHFIRAEVVQWDDLLRAGSLAAARDRGLLRLEGKEYQVQDGQVLYIRHSG
;
A
#
# COMPACT_ATOMS: atom_id res chain seq x y z
N MET A 1 25.10 -25.87 14.81
CA MET A 1 24.03 -25.89 15.87
C MET A 1 23.01 -24.79 15.68
N TRP A 2 22.74 -24.39 14.43
CA TRP A 2 21.88 -23.23 14.10
C TRP A 2 20.56 -23.59 13.41
N ASN A 3 20.42 -24.81 12.89
CA ASN A 3 19.27 -25.24 12.10
C ASN A 3 18.11 -25.88 12.89
N ALA A 4 18.31 -26.20 14.19
CA ALA A 4 17.32 -26.99 14.91
C ALA A 4 16.18 -26.18 15.54
N GLU A 5 16.36 -24.87 15.78
CA GLU A 5 15.35 -24.06 16.48
C GLU A 5 14.32 -23.41 15.56
N CYS A 6 14.66 -23.12 14.29
CA CYS A 6 13.70 -22.68 13.30
C CYS A 6 12.77 -23.80 12.78
N GLU A 7 13.14 -25.08 13.01
CA GLU A 7 12.40 -26.23 12.50
C GLU A 7 11.11 -26.58 13.29
N ARG A 8 10.96 -26.06 14.50
CA ARG A 8 9.84 -26.45 15.39
C ARG A 8 8.50 -25.83 15.06
N PHE A 9 8.48 -24.75 14.29
CA PHE A 9 7.24 -24.11 13.89
C PHE A 9 7.15 -24.10 12.37
N PRO A 10 6.27 -24.93 11.77
CA PRO A 10 5.94 -24.77 10.37
C PRO A 10 5.38 -23.35 10.21
N LEU A 11 6.00 -22.57 9.33
CA LEU A 11 5.49 -21.25 8.93
C LEU A 11 4.08 -21.47 8.37
N THR A 12 3.07 -21.35 9.22
CA THR A 12 1.68 -21.37 8.76
C THR A 12 1.45 -20.13 7.91
N PRO A 13 0.74 -20.22 6.79
CA PRO A 13 0.35 -19.06 6.00
C PRO A 13 -0.77 -18.29 6.72
N HIS A 14 -0.43 -17.67 7.85
CA HIS A 14 -1.24 -16.63 8.47
C HIS A 14 -0.59 -15.29 8.17
N SER A 15 -0.43 -14.99 6.89
CA SER A 15 -0.46 -13.62 6.46
C SER A 15 -1.94 -13.29 6.23
N GLU A 16 -2.62 -12.80 7.23
CA GLU A 16 -3.63 -11.80 6.94
C GLU A 16 -2.86 -10.75 6.13
N LEU A 17 -3.26 -10.59 4.89
CA LEU A 17 -2.74 -9.52 4.03
C LEU A 17 -3.23 -8.24 4.68
N ASP A 18 -2.40 -7.65 5.54
CA ASP A 18 -2.74 -6.44 6.31
C ASP A 18 -2.76 -5.17 5.44
N MET A 19 -2.61 -5.32 4.12
CA MET A 19 -2.47 -4.21 3.19
C MET A 19 -3.50 -4.30 2.08
N ARG A 20 -4.45 -3.37 2.09
CA ARG A 20 -5.50 -3.26 1.08
C ARG A 20 -5.45 -1.92 0.37
N ALA A 21 -5.49 -1.95 -0.95
CA ALA A 21 -5.57 -0.76 -1.78
C ALA A 21 -6.81 -0.82 -2.68
N GLY A 22 -7.65 0.22 -2.64
CA GLY A 22 -8.83 0.32 -3.48
C GLY A 22 -8.54 1.01 -4.81
N ILE A 23 -8.87 0.37 -5.93
CA ILE A 23 -8.71 0.97 -7.27
C ILE A 23 -10.00 1.71 -7.62
N ILE A 24 -9.90 3.02 -7.76
CA ILE A 24 -11.01 3.93 -8.07
C ILE A 24 -10.72 4.72 -9.36
N GLY A 25 -11.73 5.38 -9.90
CA GLY A 25 -11.59 6.24 -11.07
C GLY A 25 -12.89 6.36 -11.85
N LEU A 26 -12.91 7.26 -12.81
CA LEU A 26 -14.05 7.47 -13.71
C LEU A 26 -14.26 6.29 -14.67
N PRO A 27 -15.44 6.18 -15.31
CA PRO A 27 -15.65 5.22 -16.39
C PRO A 27 -14.57 5.33 -17.47
N GLN A 28 -14.13 4.21 -18.03
CA GLN A 28 -13.14 4.12 -19.10
C GLN A 28 -11.73 4.65 -18.77
N ALA A 29 -11.38 4.89 -17.52
CA ALA A 29 -10.03 5.28 -17.11
C ALA A 29 -9.00 4.13 -17.21
N GLY A 30 -9.43 2.87 -17.37
CA GLY A 30 -8.54 1.70 -17.45
C GLY A 30 -8.40 0.94 -16.14
N LYS A 31 -9.27 1.15 -15.13
CA LYS A 31 -9.22 0.46 -13.82
C LYS A 31 -9.11 -1.04 -13.90
N THR A 32 -10.05 -1.67 -14.62
CA THR A 32 -10.11 -3.14 -14.72
C THR A 32 -8.89 -3.71 -15.47
N SER A 33 -8.36 -2.99 -16.47
CA SER A 33 -7.13 -3.39 -17.14
C SER A 33 -5.96 -3.33 -16.17
N LEU A 34 -5.83 -2.24 -15.42
CA LEU A 34 -4.79 -2.10 -14.39
C LEU A 34 -4.90 -3.19 -13.31
N PHE A 35 -6.11 -3.47 -12.81
CA PHE A 35 -6.32 -4.54 -11.84
C PHE A 35 -5.89 -5.91 -12.37
N LYS A 36 -6.19 -6.25 -13.63
CA LYS A 36 -5.75 -7.50 -14.26
C LYS A 36 -4.23 -7.59 -14.33
N ILE A 37 -3.57 -6.51 -14.74
CA ILE A 37 -2.11 -6.42 -14.82
C ILE A 37 -1.49 -6.62 -13.43
N LEU A 38 -1.97 -5.89 -12.42
CA LEU A 38 -1.46 -5.96 -11.05
C LEU A 38 -1.59 -7.36 -10.44
N THR A 39 -2.70 -8.02 -10.68
CA THR A 39 -3.04 -9.30 -10.01
C THR A 39 -2.73 -10.53 -10.84
N HIS A 40 -2.22 -10.37 -12.08
CA HIS A 40 -2.03 -11.46 -13.06
C HIS A 40 -3.28 -12.34 -13.21
N SER A 41 -4.46 -11.76 -12.97
CA SER A 41 -5.70 -12.51 -13.01
C SER A 41 -6.26 -12.56 -14.42
N HIS A 42 -6.28 -13.76 -15.03
CA HIS A 42 -7.03 -14.06 -16.25
C HIS A 42 -8.53 -14.15 -15.91
N LEU A 43 -9.12 -13.05 -15.43
CA LEU A 43 -10.54 -13.05 -15.14
C LEU A 43 -11.33 -13.13 -16.45
N ALA A 44 -12.12 -14.20 -16.60
CA ALA A 44 -13.10 -14.29 -17.66
C ALA A 44 -13.99 -13.03 -17.65
N THR A 45 -14.12 -12.37 -18.78
CA THR A 45 -15.03 -11.25 -19.04
C THR A 45 -16.47 -11.76 -18.92
N GLY A 46 -17.06 -11.75 -17.72
CA GLY A 46 -18.40 -12.33 -17.56
C GLY A 46 -19.14 -12.00 -16.28
N PHE A 47 -18.52 -11.33 -15.32
CA PHE A 47 -19.21 -10.93 -14.11
C PHE A 47 -19.72 -9.49 -14.23
N GLY A 48 -20.96 -9.26 -13.75
CA GLY A 48 -21.63 -7.98 -13.85
C GLY A 48 -20.82 -6.82 -13.31
N SER A 49 -20.98 -5.64 -13.88
CA SER A 49 -20.21 -4.41 -13.64
C SER A 49 -20.39 -3.79 -12.23
N HIS A 50 -21.12 -4.45 -11.32
CA HIS A 50 -21.54 -3.90 -10.03
C HIS A 50 -20.88 -4.53 -8.80
N GLU A 51 -20.09 -5.58 -8.94
CA GLU A 51 -19.42 -6.22 -7.79
C GLU A 51 -17.95 -5.84 -7.68
N ALA A 52 -17.51 -5.59 -6.45
CA ALA A 52 -16.11 -5.37 -6.13
C ALA A 52 -15.32 -6.68 -6.33
N ARG A 53 -14.12 -6.59 -6.90
CA ARG A 53 -13.22 -7.72 -7.17
C ARG A 53 -11.97 -7.61 -6.33
N LEU A 54 -11.59 -8.73 -5.73
CA LEU A 54 -10.40 -8.82 -4.91
C LEU A 54 -9.30 -9.56 -5.65
N GLY A 55 -8.08 -9.08 -5.58
CA GLY A 55 -6.91 -9.72 -6.14
C GLY A 55 -5.66 -9.40 -5.35
N VAL A 56 -4.69 -10.29 -5.40
CA VAL A 56 -3.42 -10.16 -4.67
C VAL A 56 -2.28 -9.97 -5.66
N ALA A 57 -1.47 -8.95 -5.43
CA ALA A 57 -0.26 -8.70 -6.19
C ALA A 57 0.99 -8.81 -5.30
N ARG A 58 2.03 -9.47 -5.82
CA ARG A 58 3.34 -9.54 -5.15
C ARG A 58 4.09 -8.23 -5.33
N VAL A 59 4.73 -7.77 -4.28
CA VAL A 59 5.62 -6.58 -4.33
C VAL A 59 7.00 -7.04 -4.82
N PRO A 60 7.43 -6.67 -6.03
CA PRO A 60 8.77 -6.99 -6.50
C PRO A 60 9.82 -6.35 -5.59
N ASP A 61 10.84 -7.11 -5.19
CA ASP A 61 11.94 -6.58 -4.40
C ASP A 61 13.26 -7.28 -4.78
N ARG A 62 14.09 -6.56 -5.54
CA ARG A 62 15.39 -7.07 -6.01
C ARG A 62 16.30 -7.50 -4.87
N ARG A 63 16.19 -6.88 -3.70
CA ARG A 63 16.98 -7.21 -2.51
C ARG A 63 16.68 -8.62 -2.02
N LEU A 64 15.40 -9.00 -2.01
CA LEU A 64 14.97 -10.35 -1.69
C LEU A 64 15.49 -11.36 -2.71
N ASP A 65 15.43 -11.03 -4.01
CA ASP A 65 15.89 -11.92 -5.08
C ASP A 65 17.42 -12.17 -4.99
N GLU A 66 18.19 -11.13 -4.66
CA GLU A 66 19.64 -11.26 -4.45
C GLU A 66 19.96 -12.09 -3.21
N LEU A 67 19.23 -11.90 -2.10
CA LEU A 67 19.34 -12.74 -0.92
C LEU A 67 18.97 -14.20 -1.24
N ALA A 68 17.92 -14.44 -2.01
CA ALA A 68 17.52 -15.78 -2.43
C ALA A 68 18.59 -16.47 -3.31
N ARG A 69 19.25 -15.72 -4.19
CA ARG A 69 20.38 -16.26 -4.98
C ARG A 69 21.56 -16.67 -4.10
N LEU A 70 21.83 -15.91 -3.02
CA LEU A 70 22.91 -16.20 -2.09
C LEU A 70 22.60 -17.41 -1.21
N PHE A 71 21.40 -17.45 -0.60
CA PHE A 71 21.02 -18.47 0.38
C PHE A 71 20.42 -19.73 -0.24
N LYS A 72 19.95 -19.66 -1.50
CA LYS A 72 19.31 -20.76 -2.26
C LYS A 72 18.24 -21.48 -1.46
N PRO A 73 17.21 -20.75 -0.94
CA PRO A 73 16.16 -21.33 -0.14
C PRO A 73 15.26 -22.26 -0.98
N GLU A 74 14.55 -23.16 -0.31
CA GLU A 74 13.50 -23.95 -0.96
C GLU A 74 12.32 -23.09 -1.47
N LYS A 75 12.07 -21.94 -0.80
CA LYS A 75 10.98 -21.02 -1.12
C LYS A 75 11.40 -19.56 -0.96
N THR A 76 10.95 -18.72 -1.90
CA THR A 76 11.04 -17.25 -1.80
C THR A 76 9.64 -16.66 -1.71
N THR A 77 9.37 -15.86 -0.66
CA THR A 77 8.06 -15.26 -0.41
C THR A 77 8.19 -13.74 -0.39
N HIS A 78 7.64 -13.09 -1.41
CA HIS A 78 7.55 -11.64 -1.52
C HIS A 78 6.45 -11.09 -0.62
N ALA A 79 6.55 -9.84 -0.21
CA ALA A 79 5.41 -9.09 0.34
C ALA A 79 4.28 -9.02 -0.70
N ALA A 80 3.06 -8.80 -0.25
CA ALA A 80 1.92 -8.74 -1.14
C ALA A 80 0.94 -7.63 -0.72
N ILE A 81 0.25 -7.05 -1.69
CA ILE A 81 -0.82 -6.08 -1.49
C ILE A 81 -2.11 -6.68 -2.05
N GLU A 82 -3.19 -6.56 -1.31
CA GLU A 82 -4.52 -6.92 -1.74
C GLU A 82 -5.16 -5.71 -2.45
N PHE A 83 -5.51 -5.87 -3.72
CA PHE A 83 -6.18 -4.85 -4.50
C PHE A 83 -7.68 -5.12 -4.59
N LEU A 84 -8.47 -4.08 -4.39
CA LEU A 84 -9.90 -4.10 -4.53
C LEU A 84 -10.29 -3.26 -5.76
N ASP A 85 -10.72 -3.89 -6.85
CA ASP A 85 -11.31 -3.21 -8.01
C ASP A 85 -12.78 -2.96 -7.72
N VAL A 86 -13.17 -1.69 -7.62
CA VAL A 86 -14.56 -1.30 -7.40
C VAL A 86 -15.16 -0.68 -8.68
N PRO A 87 -16.49 -0.73 -8.86
CA PRO A 87 -17.17 0.01 -9.90
C PRO A 87 -16.74 1.48 -9.95
N ALA A 88 -16.94 2.13 -11.09
CA ALA A 88 -16.60 3.55 -11.24
C ALA A 88 -17.27 4.41 -10.16
N ILE A 89 -16.55 5.40 -9.64
CA ILE A 89 -17.14 6.35 -8.69
C ILE A 89 -18.27 7.12 -9.40
N SER A 90 -19.45 7.13 -8.77
CA SER A 90 -20.58 7.93 -9.14
C SER A 90 -21.39 8.29 -7.89
N LYS A 91 -22.25 9.31 -8.00
CA LYS A 91 -23.15 9.72 -6.90
C LYS A 91 -24.08 8.59 -6.46
N GLU A 92 -24.48 7.74 -7.40
CA GLU A 92 -25.34 6.59 -7.15
C GLU A 92 -24.59 5.55 -6.32
N ASN A 93 -23.39 5.13 -6.77
CA ASN A 93 -22.58 4.13 -6.10
C ASN A 93 -22.18 4.58 -4.69
N LEU A 94 -21.82 5.85 -4.49
CA LEU A 94 -21.47 6.40 -3.16
C LEU A 94 -22.68 6.50 -2.19
N ARG A 95 -23.91 6.24 -2.64
CA ARG A 95 -25.07 6.08 -1.75
C ARG A 95 -25.29 4.64 -1.30
N GLU A 96 -24.67 3.68 -1.97
CA GLU A 96 -24.77 2.27 -1.62
C GLU A 96 -23.89 1.93 -0.43
N ALA A 97 -24.49 1.38 0.63
CA ALA A 97 -23.77 1.05 1.86
C ALA A 97 -22.67 0.00 1.64
N SER A 98 -22.90 -0.97 0.76
CA SER A 98 -21.94 -2.01 0.38
C SER A 98 -20.70 -1.43 -0.33
N TYR A 99 -20.93 -0.51 -1.26
CA TYR A 99 -19.86 0.18 -1.98
C TYR A 99 -18.97 1.01 -1.03
N LEU A 100 -19.62 1.82 -0.17
CA LEU A 100 -18.91 2.61 0.83
C LEU A 100 -18.13 1.72 1.83
N ALA A 101 -18.73 0.60 2.28
CA ALA A 101 -18.06 -0.32 3.19
C ALA A 101 -16.77 -0.88 2.56
N ASN A 102 -16.81 -1.26 1.29
CA ASN A 102 -15.65 -1.73 0.55
C ASN A 102 -14.53 -0.67 0.51
N LEU A 103 -14.85 0.57 0.13
CA LEU A 103 -13.86 1.65 0.08
C LEU A 103 -13.33 2.07 1.45
N ARG A 104 -14.15 2.00 2.50
CA ARG A 104 -13.72 2.35 3.86
C ARG A 104 -12.74 1.34 4.46
N ASN A 105 -12.83 0.08 4.05
CA ASN A 105 -11.99 -1.00 4.57
C ASN A 105 -10.63 -1.15 3.86
N VAL A 106 -10.27 -0.26 2.92
CA VAL A 106 -8.92 -0.23 2.34
C VAL A 106 -8.04 0.78 3.06
N ASP A 107 -6.71 0.63 2.98
CA ASP A 107 -5.73 1.48 3.65
C ASP A 107 -5.32 2.67 2.77
N ALA A 108 -5.34 2.52 1.45
CA ALA A 108 -5.04 3.56 0.47
C ALA A 108 -5.95 3.44 -0.75
N LEU A 109 -6.04 4.52 -1.53
CA LEU A 109 -6.79 4.57 -2.78
C LEU A 109 -5.83 4.80 -3.96
N LEU A 110 -5.99 3.98 -5.02
CA LEU A 110 -5.33 4.15 -6.31
C LEU A 110 -6.35 4.75 -7.29
N HIS A 111 -6.22 6.03 -7.55
CA HIS A 111 -7.09 6.73 -8.50
C HIS A 111 -6.51 6.63 -9.91
N VAL A 112 -7.09 5.77 -10.74
CA VAL A 112 -6.71 5.63 -12.15
C VAL A 112 -7.31 6.79 -12.93
N VAL A 113 -6.43 7.59 -13.52
CA VAL A 113 -6.75 8.83 -14.23
C VAL A 113 -6.41 8.67 -15.71
N ARG A 114 -7.34 8.98 -16.57
CA ARG A 114 -7.13 8.89 -18.02
C ARG A 114 -6.20 10.01 -18.51
N ALA A 115 -5.07 9.63 -19.06
CA ALA A 115 -4.08 10.54 -19.66
C ALA A 115 -3.78 10.19 -21.13
N TYR A 116 -4.69 9.51 -21.83
CA TYR A 116 -4.58 9.07 -23.22
C TYR A 116 -5.78 9.52 -24.06
N GLY A 117 -5.64 9.43 -25.37
CA GLY A 117 -6.69 9.76 -26.34
C GLY A 117 -6.85 11.27 -26.56
N ALA A 118 -7.95 11.66 -27.20
CA ALA A 118 -8.22 13.06 -27.50
C ALA A 118 -8.59 13.83 -26.22
N ASP A 119 -7.90 14.94 -25.99
CA ASP A 119 -8.16 15.93 -24.94
C ASP A 119 -8.30 15.32 -23.51
N PRO A 120 -7.25 14.67 -22.98
CA PRO A 120 -7.27 14.18 -21.60
C PRO A 120 -7.24 15.35 -20.61
N ALA A 121 -8.02 15.24 -19.52
CA ALA A 121 -8.14 16.29 -18.51
C ALA A 121 -7.83 15.76 -17.07
N PRO A 122 -6.62 15.22 -16.79
CA PRO A 122 -6.30 14.57 -15.53
C PRO A 122 -6.59 15.41 -14.28
N ALA A 123 -6.27 16.70 -14.30
CA ALA A 123 -6.50 17.58 -13.16
C ALA A 123 -8.00 17.73 -12.83
N ARG A 124 -8.86 17.78 -13.85
CA ARG A 124 -10.32 17.83 -13.68
C ARG A 124 -10.85 16.50 -13.14
N ASP A 125 -10.43 15.38 -13.75
CA ASP A 125 -10.87 14.04 -13.34
C ASP A 125 -10.50 13.76 -11.88
N ILE A 126 -9.33 14.24 -11.44
CA ILE A 126 -8.88 14.16 -10.04
C ILE A 126 -9.79 15.01 -9.14
N ALA A 127 -10.05 16.26 -9.51
CA ALA A 127 -10.90 17.17 -8.72
C ALA A 127 -12.33 16.64 -8.60
N ASP A 128 -12.90 16.09 -9.66
CA ASP A 128 -14.25 15.54 -9.68
C ASP A 128 -14.38 14.36 -8.67
N ILE A 129 -13.41 13.45 -8.63
CA ILE A 129 -13.42 12.33 -7.66
C ILE A 129 -13.13 12.81 -6.25
N ASP A 130 -12.14 13.68 -6.05
CA ASP A 130 -11.86 14.24 -4.72
C ASP A 130 -13.14 14.90 -4.13
N LEU A 131 -13.88 15.66 -4.94
CA LEU A 131 -15.13 16.28 -4.51
C LEU A 131 -16.20 15.26 -4.08
N GLU A 132 -16.37 14.18 -4.82
CA GLU A 132 -17.33 13.13 -4.45
C GLU A 132 -16.94 12.44 -3.12
N LEU A 133 -15.65 12.18 -2.87
CA LEU A 133 -15.18 11.65 -1.60
C LEU A 133 -15.38 12.64 -0.45
N ILE A 134 -15.12 13.93 -0.66
CA ILE A 134 -15.35 15.01 0.29
C ILE A 134 -16.82 15.10 0.67
N LEU A 135 -17.72 15.08 -0.30
CA LEU A 135 -19.18 15.14 -0.06
C LEU A 135 -19.70 13.93 0.72
N SER A 136 -19.16 12.74 0.44
CA SER A 136 -19.49 11.53 1.20
C SER A 136 -19.09 11.67 2.67
N ASP A 137 -17.87 12.16 2.94
CA ASP A 137 -17.36 12.32 4.29
C ASP A 137 -18.04 13.47 5.04
N LEU A 138 -18.34 14.57 4.35
CA LEU A 138 -19.09 15.70 4.91
C LEU A 138 -20.47 15.23 5.43
N GLY A 139 -21.22 14.50 4.61
CA GLY A 139 -22.52 13.95 5.02
C GLY A 139 -22.43 12.98 6.20
N GLN A 140 -21.33 12.24 6.34
CA GLN A 140 -21.09 11.37 7.50
C GLN A 140 -20.78 12.19 8.76
N ALA A 141 -19.90 13.19 8.64
CA ALA A 141 -19.53 14.07 9.74
C ALA A 141 -20.74 14.86 10.27
N GLU A 142 -21.56 15.43 9.39
CA GLU A 142 -22.77 16.18 9.75
C GLU A 142 -23.76 15.33 10.54
N LYS A 143 -24.08 14.13 10.06
CA LYS A 143 -24.96 13.19 10.77
C LYS A 143 -24.48 12.88 12.19
N ARG A 144 -23.18 12.74 12.37
CA ARG A 144 -22.60 12.47 13.69
C ARG A 144 -22.63 13.72 14.57
N ILE A 145 -22.30 14.89 14.03
CA ILE A 145 -22.36 16.18 14.72
C ILE A 145 -23.78 16.43 15.25
N GLU A 146 -24.83 16.27 14.43
CA GLU A 146 -26.22 16.41 14.86
C GLU A 146 -26.59 15.46 16.02
N LYS A 147 -26.05 14.25 16.02
CA LYS A 147 -26.26 13.31 17.12
C LYS A 147 -25.56 13.79 18.38
N LEU A 148 -24.29 14.21 18.26
CA LEU A 148 -23.50 14.74 19.39
C LEU A 148 -24.15 15.97 20.01
N GLU A 149 -24.68 16.90 19.23
CA GLU A 149 -25.39 18.08 19.71
C GLU A 149 -26.62 17.70 20.58
N ARG A 150 -27.37 16.69 20.16
CA ARG A 150 -28.50 16.18 20.92
C ARG A 150 -28.11 15.50 22.23
N ASP A 151 -27.01 14.74 22.20
CA ASP A 151 -26.53 14.01 23.38
C ASP A 151 -25.87 14.95 24.40
N LEU A 152 -25.10 15.93 23.96
CA LEU A 152 -24.47 16.95 24.82
C LEU A 152 -25.50 17.90 25.49
N ARG A 153 -26.70 18.09 24.88
CA ARG A 153 -27.80 18.83 25.55
C ARG A 153 -28.38 18.07 26.74
N LYS A 154 -28.25 16.72 26.76
CA LYS A 154 -28.82 15.89 27.84
C LYS A 154 -27.84 15.69 29.00
N ALA A 155 -26.55 15.56 28.70
CA ALA A 155 -25.50 15.33 29.69
C ALA A 155 -24.19 15.97 29.24
N LYS A 156 -23.44 16.54 30.19
CA LYS A 156 -22.07 17.02 29.93
C LYS A 156 -21.14 15.79 29.92
N ASP A 157 -20.49 15.57 28.79
CA ASP A 157 -19.51 14.51 28.59
C ASP A 157 -18.29 15.08 27.84
N ALA A 158 -17.14 15.11 28.49
CA ALA A 158 -15.92 15.69 27.94
C ALA A 158 -15.40 14.94 26.70
N GLU A 159 -15.65 13.62 26.64
CA GLU A 159 -15.25 12.80 25.50
C GLU A 159 -16.08 13.12 24.26
N LEU A 160 -17.41 13.26 24.45
CA LEU A 160 -18.32 13.64 23.37
C LEU A 160 -18.09 15.09 22.92
N GLU A 161 -17.76 15.99 23.87
CA GLU A 161 -17.42 17.38 23.54
C GLU A 161 -16.15 17.48 22.70
N HIS A 162 -15.10 16.73 23.06
CA HIS A 162 -13.87 16.67 22.26
C HIS A 162 -14.13 16.09 20.88
N GLU A 163 -14.92 14.99 20.77
CA GLU A 163 -15.31 14.44 19.48
C GLU A 163 -16.05 15.48 18.63
N PHE A 164 -17.00 16.21 19.23
CA PHE A 164 -17.73 17.28 18.56
C PHE A 164 -16.82 18.37 18.01
N GLN A 165 -15.81 18.80 18.78
CA GLN A 165 -14.83 19.80 18.34
C GLN A 165 -13.99 19.32 17.17
N VAL A 166 -13.48 18.08 17.23
CA VAL A 166 -12.68 17.50 16.14
C VAL A 166 -13.47 17.33 14.87
N LEU A 167 -14.72 16.81 14.97
CA LEU A 167 -15.60 16.71 13.81
C LEU A 167 -16.01 18.07 13.25
N GLY A 168 -16.17 19.09 14.11
CA GLY A 168 -16.40 20.47 13.69
C GLY A 168 -15.21 21.06 12.90
N LYS A 169 -13.97 20.71 13.28
CA LYS A 169 -12.74 21.04 12.52
C LYS A 169 -12.73 20.34 11.15
N ALA A 170 -13.04 19.02 11.13
CA ALA A 170 -13.13 18.22 9.91
C ALA A 170 -14.22 18.76 8.95
N ARG A 171 -15.43 19.06 9.47
CA ARG A 171 -16.52 19.62 8.68
C ARG A 171 -16.12 20.93 7.99
N ARG A 172 -15.58 21.90 8.71
CA ARG A 172 -15.13 23.18 8.11
C ARG A 172 -14.09 23.00 7.02
N HIS A 173 -13.20 22.02 7.17
CA HIS A 173 -12.19 21.70 6.17
C HIS A 173 -12.85 21.11 4.90
N LEU A 174 -13.77 20.17 5.06
CA LEU A 174 -14.54 19.57 3.95
C LEU A 174 -15.44 20.59 3.25
N GLU A 175 -16.11 21.50 4.00
CA GLU A 175 -16.89 22.61 3.45
C GLU A 175 -16.06 23.58 2.58
N SER A 176 -14.74 23.62 2.80
CA SER A 176 -13.80 24.37 1.95
C SER A 176 -13.28 23.57 0.74
N GLU A 177 -13.95 22.46 0.39
CA GLU A 177 -13.63 21.57 -0.71
C GLU A 177 -12.21 20.98 -0.62
N LYS A 178 -11.70 20.75 0.59
CA LYS A 178 -10.40 20.15 0.85
C LYS A 178 -10.56 18.75 1.44
N PRO A 179 -9.82 17.74 0.94
CA PRO A 179 -9.86 16.39 1.48
C PRO A 179 -9.20 16.32 2.86
N LEU A 180 -9.68 15.43 3.73
CA LEU A 180 -9.17 15.31 5.11
C LEU A 180 -7.70 14.88 5.19
N ARG A 181 -7.13 14.28 4.15
CA ARG A 181 -5.69 13.98 4.08
C ARG A 181 -4.81 15.24 4.12
N ASP A 182 -5.37 16.41 3.76
CA ASP A 182 -4.68 17.70 3.83
C ASP A 182 -4.89 18.42 5.19
N LEU A 183 -5.70 17.82 6.10
CA LEU A 183 -5.98 18.40 7.42
C LEU A 183 -4.97 17.90 8.45
N GLU A 184 -4.25 18.82 9.08
CA GLU A 184 -3.39 18.48 10.20
C GLU A 184 -4.22 18.22 11.46
N LEU A 185 -4.14 17.00 11.95
CA LEU A 185 -4.70 16.53 13.21
C LEU A 185 -3.58 16.01 14.10
N ASP A 186 -3.66 16.31 15.40
CA ASP A 186 -2.75 15.71 16.36
C ASP A 186 -3.09 14.21 16.62
N SER A 187 -2.24 13.53 17.39
CA SER A 187 -2.40 12.09 17.66
C SER A 187 -3.71 11.74 18.39
N ALA A 188 -4.19 12.62 19.27
CA ALA A 188 -5.44 12.43 20.00
C ALA A 188 -6.65 12.64 19.09
N GLU A 189 -6.62 13.70 18.27
CA GLU A 189 -7.62 14.00 17.25
C GLU A 189 -7.74 12.86 16.22
N LYS A 190 -6.59 12.37 15.68
CA LYS A 190 -6.54 11.23 14.75
C LYS A 190 -7.19 9.98 15.35
N LYS A 191 -6.89 9.67 16.62
CA LYS A 191 -7.49 8.53 17.32
C LYS A 191 -9.01 8.64 17.41
N ARG A 192 -9.55 9.86 17.57
CA ARG A 192 -10.99 10.13 17.66
C ARG A 192 -11.72 9.89 16.34
N VAL A 193 -11.13 10.31 15.22
CA VAL A 193 -11.77 10.19 13.91
C VAL A 193 -11.51 8.87 13.20
N ARG A 194 -10.54 8.09 13.66
CA ARG A 194 -10.14 6.82 13.03
C ARG A 194 -11.33 5.86 12.77
N GLY A 195 -12.29 5.79 13.71
CA GLY A 195 -13.46 4.92 13.60
C GLY A 195 -14.43 5.32 12.48
N PHE A 196 -14.33 6.54 11.95
CA PHE A 196 -15.17 6.98 10.82
C PHE A 196 -14.68 6.42 9.49
N MET A 197 -13.39 6.08 9.38
CA MET A 197 -12.77 5.57 8.15
C MET A 197 -13.10 6.48 6.96
N PHE A 198 -12.87 7.79 7.13
CA PHE A 198 -13.14 8.78 6.10
C PHE A 198 -12.40 8.46 4.80
N LEU A 199 -13.09 8.60 3.68
CA LEU A 199 -12.53 8.27 2.36
C LEU A 199 -11.51 9.31 1.91
N SER A 200 -11.79 10.59 2.14
CA SER A 200 -10.90 11.67 1.77
C SER A 200 -9.67 11.83 2.69
N GLU A 201 -9.64 11.09 3.82
CA GLU A 201 -8.48 10.99 4.72
C GLU A 201 -7.42 10.01 4.20
N LYS A 202 -7.85 9.03 3.40
CA LYS A 202 -6.96 7.96 2.92
C LYS A 202 -5.83 8.50 2.04
N PRO A 203 -4.61 7.94 2.17
CA PRO A 203 -3.53 8.19 1.21
C PRO A 203 -3.99 7.89 -0.22
N MET A 204 -3.56 8.73 -1.18
CA MET A 204 -4.02 8.67 -2.56
C MET A 204 -2.85 8.56 -3.55
N LEU A 205 -2.82 7.49 -4.34
CA LEU A 205 -1.94 7.35 -5.49
C LEU A 205 -2.71 7.71 -6.76
N TYR A 206 -2.34 8.80 -7.42
CA TYR A 206 -2.85 9.13 -8.74
C TYR A 206 -2.07 8.35 -9.79
N VAL A 207 -2.75 7.44 -10.48
CA VAL A 207 -2.17 6.60 -11.53
C VAL A 207 -2.56 7.16 -12.88
N LEU A 208 -1.65 7.89 -13.53
CA LEU A 208 -1.85 8.39 -14.88
C LEU A 208 -1.74 7.24 -15.87
N ASN A 209 -2.86 6.84 -16.45
CA ASN A 209 -2.89 5.85 -17.52
C ASN A 209 -2.68 6.58 -18.85
N ALA A 210 -1.47 6.45 -19.41
CA ALA A 210 -0.99 7.15 -20.58
C ALA A 210 -1.19 6.35 -21.87
N GLY A 211 -1.08 7.02 -23.04
CA GLY A 211 -0.99 6.37 -24.34
C GLY A 211 0.43 5.87 -24.65
N ASP A 212 0.55 5.06 -25.70
CA ASP A 212 1.82 4.47 -26.13
C ASP A 212 2.84 5.53 -26.54
N GLU A 213 2.37 6.64 -27.11
CA GLU A 213 3.18 7.77 -27.50
C GLU A 213 3.89 8.45 -26.32
N ASP A 214 3.35 8.36 -25.13
CA ASP A 214 3.91 8.93 -23.92
C ASP A 214 4.87 7.96 -23.18
N ALA A 215 4.96 6.69 -23.58
CA ALA A 215 5.75 5.66 -22.91
C ALA A 215 7.21 6.09 -22.62
N PRO A 216 7.94 6.73 -23.56
CA PRO A 216 9.31 7.17 -23.30
C PRO A 216 9.43 8.32 -22.30
N SER A 217 8.32 8.99 -21.96
CA SER A 217 8.27 10.21 -21.15
C SER A 217 7.30 10.15 -19.96
N LEU A 218 6.95 8.95 -19.49
CA LEU A 218 5.99 8.75 -18.38
C LEU A 218 6.33 9.57 -17.14
N GLU A 219 7.61 9.71 -16.80
CA GLU A 219 8.05 10.50 -15.65
C GLU A 219 7.75 11.99 -15.79
N GLN A 220 7.67 12.49 -17.03
CA GLN A 220 7.39 13.90 -17.32
C GLN A 220 5.90 14.24 -17.25
N LEU A 221 5.00 13.25 -17.27
CA LEU A 221 3.55 13.47 -17.21
C LEU A 221 3.13 14.17 -15.94
N ARG A 222 3.77 13.85 -14.80
CA ARG A 222 3.55 14.54 -13.54
C ARG A 222 3.75 16.05 -13.66
N GLN A 223 4.80 16.48 -14.35
CA GLN A 223 5.11 17.90 -14.58
C GLN A 223 4.15 18.50 -15.61
N ARG A 224 3.86 17.77 -16.70
CA ARG A 224 2.94 18.20 -17.76
C ARG A 224 1.57 18.57 -17.19
N TYR A 225 1.03 17.76 -16.28
CA TYR A 225 -0.26 17.98 -15.66
C TYR A 225 -0.20 18.70 -14.31
N GLN A 226 0.98 19.19 -13.90
CA GLN A 226 1.21 19.95 -12.65
C GLN A 226 0.69 19.21 -11.41
N LEU A 227 0.85 17.90 -11.37
CA LEU A 227 0.40 17.04 -10.28
C LEU A 227 1.52 16.79 -9.27
N GLY A 228 1.15 16.73 -7.99
CA GLY A 228 2.04 16.39 -6.88
C GLY A 228 2.20 17.52 -5.85
N GLY A 229 2.97 17.25 -4.80
CA GLY A 229 3.25 18.21 -3.71
C GLY A 229 2.13 18.36 -2.67
N ARG A 230 1.04 17.57 -2.79
CA ARG A 230 -0.02 17.52 -1.75
C ARG A 230 0.34 16.48 -0.69
N PRO A 231 0.02 16.73 0.60
CA PRO A 231 0.25 15.75 1.67
C PRO A 231 -0.44 14.41 1.37
N HIS A 232 0.21 13.33 1.79
CA HIS A 232 -0.34 11.96 1.65
C HIS A 232 -0.82 11.60 0.24
N THR A 233 -0.16 12.19 -0.79
CA THR A 233 -0.43 11.87 -2.19
C THR A 233 0.86 11.55 -2.93
N GLU A 234 0.77 10.60 -3.87
CA GLU A 234 1.82 10.25 -4.82
C GLU A 234 1.25 10.25 -6.25
N VAL A 235 2.13 10.34 -7.23
CA VAL A 235 1.76 10.28 -8.65
C VAL A 235 2.67 9.30 -9.36
N ALA A 236 2.07 8.31 -10.02
CA ALA A 236 2.76 7.38 -10.89
C ALA A 236 2.10 7.40 -12.27
N ALA A 237 2.85 7.07 -13.31
CA ALA A 237 2.33 6.94 -14.66
C ALA A 237 2.62 5.54 -15.22
N VAL A 238 1.65 5.00 -15.96
CA VAL A 238 1.75 3.71 -16.64
C VAL A 238 1.14 3.82 -18.03
N CYS A 239 1.59 2.98 -18.95
CA CYS A 239 0.89 2.74 -20.20
C CYS A 239 0.19 1.39 -20.11
N GLY A 240 -1.13 1.39 -19.80
CA GLY A 240 -1.87 0.16 -19.57
C GLY A 240 -1.91 -0.78 -20.78
N GLN A 241 -1.80 -0.26 -21.99
CA GLN A 241 -1.70 -1.06 -23.22
C GLN A 241 -0.39 -1.84 -23.24
N ILE A 242 0.75 -1.14 -23.13
CA ILE A 242 2.10 -1.76 -23.13
C ILE A 242 2.24 -2.76 -21.99
N GLU A 243 1.74 -2.42 -20.78
CA GLU A 243 1.78 -3.35 -19.64
C GLU A 243 0.96 -4.62 -19.87
N SER A 244 -0.17 -4.52 -20.58
CA SER A 244 -0.96 -5.71 -20.93
C SER A 244 -0.21 -6.60 -21.92
N GLU A 245 0.51 -6.03 -22.85
CA GLU A 245 1.33 -6.75 -23.83
C GLU A 245 2.54 -7.41 -23.15
N ILE A 246 3.23 -6.68 -22.26
CA ILE A 246 4.34 -7.24 -21.46
C ILE A 246 3.90 -8.45 -20.63
N ALA A 247 2.70 -8.39 -20.04
CA ALA A 247 2.17 -9.48 -19.20
C ALA A 247 1.89 -10.77 -19.97
N GLU A 248 1.75 -10.71 -21.30
CA GLU A 248 1.54 -11.85 -22.17
C GLU A 248 2.84 -12.45 -22.75
N LEU A 249 3.97 -11.73 -22.62
CA LEU A 249 5.27 -12.14 -23.14
C LEU A 249 5.99 -13.13 -22.22
N PRO A 250 6.81 -14.05 -22.79
CA PRO A 250 7.77 -14.82 -22.01
C PRO A 250 8.76 -13.89 -21.29
N GLU A 251 9.21 -14.32 -20.09
CA GLU A 251 10.05 -13.50 -19.20
C GLU A 251 11.33 -12.93 -19.88
N GLY A 252 11.91 -13.69 -20.81
CA GLY A 252 13.11 -13.24 -21.58
C GLY A 252 12.82 -12.18 -22.64
N GLU A 253 11.61 -12.12 -23.18
CA GLU A 253 11.21 -11.18 -24.24
C GLU A 253 10.67 -9.87 -23.67
N ALA A 254 10.12 -9.89 -22.47
CA ALA A 254 9.56 -8.74 -21.79
C ALA A 254 10.59 -7.60 -21.59
N ALA A 255 11.83 -7.94 -21.24
CA ALA A 255 12.90 -6.97 -21.05
C ALA A 255 13.30 -6.26 -22.36
N GLU A 256 13.38 -7.01 -23.46
CA GLU A 256 13.70 -6.46 -24.78
C GLU A 256 12.55 -5.55 -25.29
N TYR A 257 11.31 -6.00 -25.08
CA TYR A 257 10.13 -5.25 -25.43
C TYR A 257 10.06 -3.92 -24.67
N MET A 258 10.26 -3.92 -23.35
CA MET A 258 10.34 -2.69 -22.54
C MET A 258 11.45 -1.75 -23.02
N ALA A 259 12.63 -2.28 -23.34
CA ALA A 259 13.73 -1.49 -23.85
C ALA A 259 13.40 -0.79 -25.18
N GLY A 260 12.60 -1.44 -26.04
CA GLY A 260 12.10 -0.87 -27.28
C GLY A 260 11.25 0.40 -27.07
N TYR A 261 10.52 0.47 -25.96
CA TYR A 261 9.74 1.66 -25.55
C TYR A 261 10.52 2.63 -24.65
N GLY A 262 11.80 2.37 -24.37
CA GLY A 262 12.61 3.19 -23.46
C GLY A 262 12.27 3.05 -21.98
N LEU A 263 11.52 2.00 -21.61
CA LEU A 263 11.12 1.71 -20.22
C LEU A 263 12.26 0.99 -19.49
N LYS A 264 12.62 1.48 -18.29
CA LYS A 264 13.65 0.90 -17.42
C LYS A 264 13.11 -0.14 -16.45
N GLU A 265 11.83 -0.05 -16.16
CA GLU A 265 11.08 -0.92 -15.25
C GLU A 265 9.64 -1.05 -15.74
N SER A 266 8.96 -2.10 -15.34
CA SER A 266 7.54 -2.26 -15.65
C SER A 266 6.69 -1.24 -14.88
N GLY A 267 5.53 -0.89 -15.42
CA GLY A 267 4.56 -0.06 -14.71
C GLY A 267 4.05 -0.73 -13.45
N LEU A 268 4.00 -2.08 -13.43
CA LEU A 268 3.70 -2.86 -12.25
C LEU A 268 4.71 -2.58 -11.13
N GLU A 269 6.02 -2.72 -11.38
CA GLU A 269 7.07 -2.43 -10.38
C GLU A 269 6.96 -1.01 -9.86
N ARG A 270 6.76 -0.04 -10.76
CA ARG A 270 6.59 1.37 -10.43
C ARG A 270 5.37 1.63 -9.53
N LEU A 271 4.21 1.07 -9.86
CA LEU A 271 2.99 1.21 -9.07
C LEU A 271 3.11 0.57 -7.69
N MET A 272 3.70 -0.63 -7.62
CA MET A 272 3.91 -1.32 -6.36
C MET A 272 4.86 -0.52 -5.46
N GLY A 273 5.96 -0.01 -6.00
CA GLY A 273 6.90 0.86 -5.27
C GLY A 273 6.24 2.14 -4.78
N ALA A 274 5.48 2.84 -5.64
CA ALA A 274 4.77 4.05 -5.27
C ALA A 274 3.69 3.80 -4.21
N THR A 275 2.93 2.70 -4.33
CA THR A 275 1.93 2.31 -3.33
C THR A 275 2.58 2.04 -1.97
N TYR A 276 3.68 1.30 -1.96
CA TYR A 276 4.44 0.97 -0.76
C TYR A 276 4.98 2.21 -0.07
N HIS A 277 5.58 3.12 -0.85
CA HIS A 277 6.10 4.39 -0.35
C HIS A 277 4.99 5.30 0.21
N LEU A 278 3.88 5.44 -0.52
CA LEU A 278 2.72 6.23 -0.10
C LEU A 278 2.15 5.78 1.25
N MET A 279 2.09 4.47 1.46
CA MET A 279 1.60 3.87 2.71
C MET A 279 2.63 3.93 3.85
N GLY A 280 3.83 4.45 3.59
CA GLY A 280 4.90 4.54 4.58
C GLY A 280 5.47 3.19 5.00
N PHE A 281 5.36 2.18 4.14
CA PHE A 281 5.88 0.85 4.41
C PHE A 281 7.38 0.75 4.17
N ILE A 282 7.96 -0.21 4.86
CA ILE A 282 9.34 -0.68 4.70
C ILE A 282 9.35 -2.20 4.61
N SER A 283 10.34 -2.74 3.90
CA SER A 283 10.57 -4.18 3.84
C SER A 283 11.70 -4.58 4.79
N PHE A 284 11.46 -5.65 5.54
CA PHE A 284 12.52 -6.38 6.22
C PHE A 284 12.56 -7.81 5.71
N PHE A 285 13.68 -8.49 5.90
CA PHE A 285 13.84 -9.84 5.38
C PHE A 285 14.15 -10.83 6.49
N THR A 286 13.67 -12.04 6.34
CA THR A 286 14.13 -13.21 7.09
C THR A 286 14.72 -14.20 6.10
N VAL A 287 15.86 -14.80 6.43
CA VAL A 287 16.55 -15.74 5.53
C VAL A 287 16.89 -17.02 6.27
N SER A 288 16.58 -18.15 5.64
CA SER A 288 16.91 -19.49 6.08
C SER A 288 17.10 -20.41 4.87
N GLU A 289 17.53 -21.64 5.08
CA GLU A 289 17.60 -22.65 4.01
C GLU A 289 16.22 -23.01 3.46
N LYS A 290 15.17 -22.93 4.29
CA LYS A 290 13.81 -23.24 3.89
C LYS A 290 13.11 -22.08 3.18
N GLU A 291 13.30 -20.87 3.68
CA GLU A 291 12.59 -19.70 3.13
C GLU A 291 13.42 -18.42 3.26
N CYS A 292 13.45 -17.65 2.16
CA CYS A 292 13.75 -16.23 2.18
C CYS A 292 12.42 -15.47 2.03
N ARG A 293 12.10 -14.60 2.98
CA ARG A 293 10.82 -13.91 3.02
C ARG A 293 10.99 -12.42 3.24
N ALA A 294 10.25 -11.61 2.48
CA ALA A 294 10.02 -10.21 2.77
C ALA A 294 8.82 -10.05 3.69
N GLY A 295 9.03 -9.40 4.82
CA GLY A 295 7.98 -8.93 5.71
C GLY A 295 7.77 -7.44 5.54
N THR A 296 6.58 -6.94 5.85
CA THR A 296 6.21 -5.52 5.75
C THR A 296 6.02 -4.94 7.14
N LEU A 297 6.53 -3.73 7.32
CA LEU A 297 6.29 -2.90 8.50
C LEU A 297 5.94 -1.47 8.05
N THR A 298 5.21 -0.76 8.88
CA THR A 298 5.13 0.69 8.78
C THR A 298 6.42 1.29 9.35
N ARG A 299 6.95 2.32 8.71
CA ARG A 299 8.15 3.02 9.17
C ARG A 299 8.01 3.44 10.65
N GLY A 300 9.01 3.12 11.47
CA GLY A 300 9.02 3.37 12.91
C GLY A 300 8.55 2.19 13.76
N GLN A 301 8.04 1.12 13.17
CA GLN A 301 7.72 -0.10 13.89
C GLN A 301 8.97 -0.83 14.38
N THR A 302 8.79 -1.61 15.45
CA THR A 302 9.86 -2.18 16.27
C THR A 302 10.21 -3.62 15.86
N ALA A 303 11.33 -4.13 16.37
CA ALA A 303 11.74 -5.53 16.21
C ALA A 303 10.72 -6.52 16.81
N LEU A 304 9.98 -6.10 17.85
CA LEU A 304 8.90 -6.90 18.42
C LEU A 304 7.73 -7.02 17.45
N GLU A 305 7.35 -5.91 16.78
CA GLU A 305 6.30 -5.90 15.75
C GLU A 305 6.74 -6.68 14.51
N ALA A 306 8.02 -6.60 14.11
CA ALA A 306 8.59 -7.45 13.08
C ALA A 306 8.48 -8.94 13.42
N ALA A 307 8.76 -9.30 14.66
CA ALA A 307 8.59 -10.67 15.14
C ALA A 307 7.12 -11.11 15.06
N ALA A 308 6.18 -10.24 15.44
CA ALA A 308 4.75 -10.50 15.31
C ALA A 308 4.31 -10.71 13.86
N ALA A 309 4.85 -9.91 12.92
CA ALA A 309 4.58 -10.03 11.49
C ALA A 309 5.12 -11.34 10.88
N VAL A 310 6.18 -11.93 11.46
CA VAL A 310 6.67 -13.25 11.06
C VAL A 310 5.79 -14.36 11.65
N HIS A 311 5.56 -14.33 12.96
CA HIS A 311 4.67 -15.25 13.68
C HIS A 311 4.31 -14.71 15.07
N THR A 312 3.06 -14.84 15.47
CA THR A 312 2.59 -14.35 16.78
C THR A 312 3.36 -14.93 17.96
N ASP A 313 3.83 -16.18 17.86
CA ASP A 313 4.62 -16.81 18.93
C ASP A 313 6.03 -16.27 19.04
N PHE A 314 6.61 -15.77 17.92
CA PHE A 314 7.91 -15.09 17.97
C PHE A 314 7.83 -13.80 18.79
N ALA A 315 6.72 -13.06 18.68
CA ALA A 315 6.50 -11.88 19.51
C ALA A 315 6.32 -12.22 20.99
N LYS A 316 5.53 -13.26 21.32
CA LYS A 316 5.29 -13.68 22.69
C LYS A 316 6.57 -14.14 23.42
N HIS A 317 7.45 -14.80 22.70
CA HIS A 317 8.68 -15.37 23.25
C HIS A 317 9.94 -14.62 22.83
N PHE A 318 9.79 -13.38 22.37
CA PHE A 318 10.87 -12.56 21.86
C PHE A 318 11.96 -12.32 22.93
N ILE A 319 13.20 -12.63 22.57
CA ILE A 319 14.38 -12.35 23.39
C ILE A 319 15.14 -11.17 22.80
N ARG A 320 15.61 -11.31 21.56
CA ARG A 320 16.36 -10.29 20.82
C ARG A 320 16.24 -10.54 19.32
N ALA A 321 16.63 -9.54 18.50
CA ALA A 321 16.82 -9.68 17.08
C ALA A 321 18.31 -9.48 16.74
N GLU A 322 18.89 -10.35 15.92
CA GLU A 322 20.14 -10.06 15.22
C GLU A 322 19.79 -9.35 13.93
N VAL A 323 20.38 -8.20 13.69
CA VAL A 323 20.04 -7.31 12.58
C VAL A 323 21.27 -7.00 11.74
N VAL A 324 21.13 -7.11 10.43
CA VAL A 324 22.17 -6.75 9.45
C VAL A 324 21.52 -6.11 8.23
N GLN A 325 22.20 -5.17 7.57
CA GLN A 325 21.74 -4.65 6.29
C GLN A 325 21.88 -5.71 5.19
N TRP A 326 20.92 -5.75 4.26
CA TRP A 326 20.88 -6.76 3.20
C TRP A 326 22.14 -6.75 2.32
N ASP A 327 22.66 -5.55 1.99
CA ASP A 327 23.83 -5.36 1.15
C ASP A 327 25.14 -5.73 1.89
N ASP A 328 25.21 -5.46 3.21
CA ASP A 328 26.30 -5.94 4.07
C ASP A 328 26.34 -7.47 4.14
N LEU A 329 25.16 -8.09 4.24
CA LEU A 329 25.04 -9.55 4.25
C LEU A 329 25.45 -10.16 2.92
N LEU A 330 25.05 -9.57 1.78
CA LEU A 330 25.49 -9.99 0.46
C LEU A 330 27.00 -9.88 0.29
N ARG A 331 27.59 -8.75 0.72
CA ARG A 331 29.05 -8.55 0.69
C ARG A 331 29.81 -9.50 1.60
N ALA A 332 29.22 -9.92 2.70
CA ALA A 332 29.80 -10.91 3.59
C ALA A 332 29.75 -12.33 3.02
N GLY A 333 28.74 -12.64 2.21
CA GLY A 333 28.54 -13.93 1.56
C GLY A 333 27.90 -15.00 2.44
N SER A 334 27.82 -14.79 3.75
CA SER A 334 27.13 -15.67 4.71
C SER A 334 26.90 -14.98 6.03
N LEU A 335 25.97 -15.51 6.83
CA LEU A 335 25.71 -15.02 8.19
C LEU A 335 26.91 -15.20 9.12
N ALA A 336 27.63 -16.31 9.00
CA ALA A 336 28.84 -16.57 9.80
C ALA A 336 29.89 -15.50 9.51
N ALA A 337 30.15 -15.23 8.24
CA ALA A 337 31.13 -14.21 7.83
C ALA A 337 30.67 -12.78 8.22
N ALA A 338 29.35 -12.49 8.18
CA ALA A 338 28.80 -11.21 8.65
C ALA A 338 29.00 -11.05 10.17
N ARG A 339 28.84 -12.11 10.94
CA ARG A 339 29.09 -12.12 12.39
C ARG A 339 30.58 -11.92 12.69
N ASP A 340 31.48 -12.66 12.03
CA ASP A 340 32.92 -12.55 12.22
C ASP A 340 33.46 -11.16 11.89
N ARG A 341 32.78 -10.45 10.95
CA ARG A 341 33.12 -9.07 10.59
C ARG A 341 32.45 -8.02 11.48
N GLY A 342 31.64 -8.44 12.49
CA GLY A 342 30.94 -7.53 13.39
C GLY A 342 29.81 -6.73 12.75
N LEU A 343 29.27 -7.21 11.62
CA LEU A 343 28.17 -6.54 10.90
C LEU A 343 26.78 -6.86 11.50
N LEU A 344 26.65 -7.97 12.25
CA LEU A 344 25.46 -8.36 12.96
C LEU A 344 25.36 -7.60 14.28
N ARG A 345 24.30 -6.83 14.44
CA ARG A 345 23.98 -6.12 15.69
C ARG A 345 22.91 -6.88 16.45
N LEU A 346 23.02 -6.87 17.78
CA LEU A 346 22.05 -7.52 18.67
C LEU A 346 21.14 -6.45 19.27
N GLU A 347 19.87 -6.46 18.88
CA GLU A 347 18.90 -5.41 19.18
C GLU A 347 17.77 -5.91 20.08
N GLY A 348 17.23 -5.00 20.90
CA GLY A 348 16.10 -5.27 21.79
C GLY A 348 14.75 -5.07 21.12
N LYS A 349 13.68 -5.34 21.86
CA LYS A 349 12.30 -5.28 21.38
C LYS A 349 11.85 -3.91 20.84
N GLU A 350 12.38 -2.82 21.41
CA GLU A 350 12.04 -1.43 21.03
C GLU A 350 12.89 -0.88 19.88
N TYR A 351 13.78 -1.69 19.31
CA TYR A 351 14.58 -1.27 18.17
C TYR A 351 13.70 -0.99 16.97
N GLN A 352 13.79 0.19 16.38
CA GLN A 352 13.06 0.56 15.17
C GLN A 352 13.72 -0.03 13.94
N VAL A 353 13.04 -0.95 13.29
CA VAL A 353 13.52 -1.63 12.07
C VAL A 353 13.65 -0.62 10.93
N GLN A 354 14.75 -0.74 10.16
CA GLN A 354 15.00 0.09 9.00
C GLN A 354 14.74 -0.70 7.71
N ASP A 355 14.41 0.01 6.64
CA ASP A 355 14.16 -0.60 5.33
C ASP A 355 15.38 -1.39 4.84
N GLY A 356 15.14 -2.59 4.34
CA GLY A 356 16.18 -3.47 3.81
C GLY A 356 16.95 -4.30 4.85
N GLN A 357 16.58 -4.25 6.11
CA GLN A 357 17.26 -5.06 7.13
C GLN A 357 16.84 -6.52 7.08
N VAL A 358 17.84 -7.38 7.29
CA VAL A 358 17.66 -8.82 7.52
C VAL A 358 17.63 -9.06 9.03
N LEU A 359 16.56 -9.70 9.51
CA LEU A 359 16.30 -9.96 10.93
C LEU A 359 16.35 -11.46 11.23
N TYR A 360 17.10 -11.82 12.28
CA TYR A 360 17.06 -13.15 12.91
C TYR A 360 16.47 -13.01 14.30
N ILE A 361 15.24 -13.48 14.44
CA ILE A 361 14.50 -13.38 15.70
C ILE A 361 14.91 -14.51 16.61
N ARG A 362 15.47 -14.18 17.76
CA ARG A 362 15.78 -15.13 18.84
C ARG A 362 14.62 -15.17 19.83
N HIS A 363 14.06 -16.33 20.04
CA HIS A 363 12.93 -16.57 20.93
C HIS A 363 13.17 -17.77 21.84
N SER A 364 12.49 -17.81 22.98
CA SER A 364 12.52 -18.91 23.93
C SER A 364 11.33 -19.83 23.70
N GLY A 365 11.38 -20.72 22.77
CA GLY A 365 10.29 -21.64 22.51
C GLY A 365 10.71 -22.86 21.72
#